data_faef9383791427132644e360820b1ab0
#
_entry.id   faef9383791427132644e360820b1ab0
#
_cell.length_a   1.000
_cell.length_b   1.000
_cell.length_c   1.000
_cell.angle_alpha   90.00
_cell.angle_beta   90.00
_cell.angle_gamma   90.00
#
_symmetry.space_group_name_H-M   'P 1'
#
loop_
_entity.id
_entity.type
_entity.pdbx_description
1 polymer ?
#
loop_
_entity_poly.entity_id
_entity_poly.type
_entity_poly.pdbx_seq_one_letter_code
_entity_poly.pdbx_strand_id
1 'polypeptide(L)'
;MSKIEHGSTNVYADLGLPDAEEMQVKAQLATKIGDIIRRRKLTQVQAAELLRITQPKLSGLLRGQFRGISESKMLECLTRLGRDVEIVVKSAPRSRPEGHVSVVFA
;
A
#
# COMPACT_ATOMS: atom_id res chain seq x y z
N MET A 1 4.40 -9.98 17.16
CA MET A 1 3.86 -9.33 16.01
C MET A 1 4.49 -7.98 15.81
N SER A 2 4.96 -7.79 14.69
CA SER A 2 5.56 -6.53 14.39
C SER A 2 4.49 -5.59 13.91
N LYS A 3 4.04 -4.77 14.78
CA LYS A 3 3.16 -3.73 14.38
C LYS A 3 3.98 -2.62 13.77
N ILE A 4 3.65 -2.30 12.58
CA ILE A 4 4.37 -1.24 11.89
C ILE A 4 3.76 0.08 12.29
N GLU A 5 4.48 0.81 13.10
CA GLU A 5 4.01 2.05 13.65
C GLU A 5 4.29 3.21 12.75
N HIS A 6 3.94 3.08 11.53
CA HIS A 6 4.26 4.13 10.60
C HIS A 6 3.24 5.23 10.58
N GLY A 7 2.09 4.98 11.19
CA GLY A 7 1.05 5.97 11.23
C GLY A 7 1.44 7.23 11.98
N SER A 8 2.43 7.11 12.88
CA SER A 8 2.86 8.27 13.62
C SER A 8 3.65 9.25 12.77
N THR A 9 4.14 8.82 11.60
CA THR A 9 4.94 9.68 10.74
C THR A 9 4.36 9.67 9.35
N ASN A 10 3.46 10.59 9.09
CA ASN A 10 2.89 10.74 7.76
C ASN A 10 3.62 11.87 7.04
N VAL A 11 4.60 11.49 6.23
CA VAL A 11 5.42 12.43 5.48
C VAL A 11 4.58 13.30 4.56
N TYR A 12 3.53 12.72 3.97
CA TYR A 12 2.67 13.46 3.05
C TYR A 12 1.87 14.54 3.76
N ALA A 13 1.45 14.28 4.99
CA ALA A 13 0.77 15.29 5.80
C ALA A 13 1.73 16.41 6.18
N ASP A 14 2.97 16.06 6.51
CA ASP A 14 3.99 17.04 6.85
C ASP A 14 4.29 17.97 5.66
N LEU A 15 4.11 17.49 4.44
CA LEU A 15 4.29 18.29 3.24
C LEU A 15 3.03 19.08 2.89
N GLY A 16 1.94 18.93 3.65
CA GLY A 16 0.71 19.66 3.42
C GLY A 16 -0.07 19.22 2.20
N LEU A 17 0.12 17.98 1.76
CA LEU A 17 -0.57 17.46 0.58
C LEU A 17 -2.01 17.12 0.92
N PRO A 18 -2.99 17.46 0.02
CA PRO A 18 -4.40 17.31 0.35
C PRO A 18 -4.88 15.86 0.48
N ASP A 19 -4.21 14.90 -0.15
CA ASP A 19 -4.58 13.49 -0.07
C ASP A 19 -3.58 12.68 0.74
N ALA A 20 -3.05 13.30 1.80
CA ALA A 20 -1.96 12.72 2.59
C ALA A 20 -2.26 11.33 3.14
N GLU A 21 -3.45 11.11 3.67
CA GLU A 21 -3.79 9.80 4.24
C GLU A 21 -3.86 8.73 3.16
N GLU A 22 -4.47 9.05 2.04
CA GLU A 22 -4.53 8.11 0.92
C GLU A 22 -3.14 7.77 0.40
N MET A 23 -2.28 8.78 0.27
CA MET A 23 -0.92 8.55 -0.21
C MET A 23 -0.11 7.72 0.77
N GLN A 24 -0.32 7.91 2.07
CA GLN A 24 0.35 7.11 3.08
C GLN A 24 -0.04 5.64 2.97
N VAL A 25 -1.34 5.36 2.80
CA VAL A 25 -1.84 4.00 2.61
C VAL A 25 -1.23 3.39 1.36
N LYS A 26 -1.25 4.12 0.24
CA LYS A 26 -0.70 3.62 -1.02
C LYS A 26 0.80 3.33 -0.90
N ALA A 27 1.53 4.19 -0.19
CA ALA A 27 2.96 3.99 0.00
C ALA A 27 3.24 2.69 0.75
N GLN A 28 2.47 2.43 1.79
CA GLN A 28 2.63 1.19 2.56
C GLN A 28 2.30 -0.04 1.74
N LEU A 29 1.21 0.01 0.97
CA LEU A 29 0.82 -1.10 0.11
C LEU A 29 1.85 -1.34 -0.98
N ALA A 30 2.34 -0.28 -1.62
CA ALA A 30 3.35 -0.39 -2.67
C ALA A 30 4.65 -1.00 -2.14
N THR A 31 5.06 -0.59 -0.95
CA THR A 31 6.26 -1.14 -0.31
C THR A 31 6.11 -2.64 -0.09
N LYS A 32 4.95 -3.06 0.41
CA LYS A 32 4.70 -4.48 0.65
C LYS A 32 4.70 -5.28 -0.65
N ILE A 33 4.06 -4.74 -1.68
CA ILE A 33 4.06 -5.39 -3.00
C ILE A 33 5.49 -5.58 -3.49
N GLY A 34 6.31 -4.54 -3.41
CA GLY A 34 7.71 -4.63 -3.82
C GLY A 34 8.51 -5.65 -3.03
N ASP A 35 8.28 -5.72 -1.71
CA ASP A 35 8.96 -6.69 -0.86
C ASP A 35 8.64 -8.12 -1.28
N ILE A 36 7.36 -8.39 -1.54
CA ILE A 36 6.94 -9.74 -1.94
C ILE A 36 7.56 -10.12 -3.28
N ILE A 37 7.54 -9.19 -4.23
CA ILE A 37 8.14 -9.44 -5.55
C ILE A 37 9.62 -9.79 -5.40
N ARG A 38 10.35 -9.04 -4.58
CA ARG A 38 11.77 -9.31 -4.35
C ARG A 38 12.00 -10.66 -3.68
N ARG A 39 11.21 -10.97 -2.67
CA ARG A 39 11.35 -12.23 -1.94
C ARG A 39 11.07 -13.43 -2.82
N ARG A 40 10.11 -13.30 -3.73
CA ARG A 40 9.77 -14.36 -4.67
C ARG A 40 10.70 -14.36 -5.89
N LYS A 41 11.62 -13.40 -5.95
CA LYS A 41 12.60 -13.29 -7.05
C LYS A 41 11.93 -13.22 -8.41
N LEU A 42 10.81 -12.51 -8.49
CA LEU A 42 10.11 -12.30 -9.74
C LEU A 42 10.78 -11.18 -10.52
N THR A 43 10.91 -11.37 -11.83
CA THR A 43 11.31 -10.27 -12.70
C THR A 43 10.14 -9.32 -12.87
N GLN A 44 10.40 -8.10 -13.36
CA GLN A 44 9.32 -7.16 -13.60
C GLN A 44 8.34 -7.68 -14.64
N VAL A 45 8.83 -8.42 -15.64
CA VAL A 45 7.95 -9.02 -16.64
C VAL A 45 7.01 -10.03 -15.97
N GLN A 46 7.59 -10.94 -15.17
CA GLN A 46 6.80 -11.96 -14.50
C GLN A 46 5.79 -11.34 -13.53
N ALA A 47 6.23 -10.34 -12.76
CA ALA A 47 5.35 -9.70 -11.81
C ALA A 47 4.22 -8.93 -12.50
N ALA A 48 4.53 -8.23 -13.58
CA ALA A 48 3.52 -7.48 -14.33
C ALA A 48 2.44 -8.41 -14.86
N GLU A 49 2.85 -9.56 -15.40
CA GLU A 49 1.89 -10.56 -15.88
C GLU A 49 1.02 -11.11 -14.77
N LEU A 50 1.65 -11.46 -13.65
CA LEU A 50 0.93 -12.00 -12.49
C LEU A 50 -0.07 -10.99 -11.94
N LEU A 51 0.33 -9.74 -11.85
CA LEU A 51 -0.50 -8.67 -11.29
C LEU A 51 -1.47 -8.08 -12.30
N ARG A 52 -1.34 -8.46 -13.57
CA ARG A 52 -2.17 -7.97 -14.67
C ARG A 52 -2.14 -6.45 -14.79
N ILE A 53 -0.93 -5.92 -14.71
CA ILE A 53 -0.68 -4.50 -14.98
C ILE A 53 0.45 -4.39 -15.98
N THR A 54 0.59 -3.23 -16.59
CA THR A 54 1.67 -3.03 -17.57
C THR A 54 3.01 -2.90 -16.85
N GLN A 55 4.09 -3.23 -17.54
CA GLN A 55 5.43 -3.08 -16.97
C GLN A 55 5.74 -1.64 -16.56
N PRO A 56 5.43 -0.62 -17.38
CA PRO A 56 5.66 0.76 -16.95
C PRO A 56 4.89 1.12 -15.67
N LYS A 57 3.66 0.63 -15.55
CA LYS A 57 2.86 0.89 -14.36
C LYS A 57 3.49 0.22 -13.13
N LEU A 58 3.92 -1.03 -13.27
CA LEU A 58 4.61 -1.73 -12.19
C LEU A 58 5.92 -1.04 -11.83
N SER A 59 6.70 -0.67 -12.82
CA SER A 59 7.96 0.03 -12.59
C SER A 59 7.73 1.33 -11.83
N GLY A 60 6.70 2.09 -12.22
CA GLY A 60 6.33 3.31 -11.51
C GLY A 60 5.94 3.04 -10.07
N LEU A 61 5.11 2.02 -9.85
CA LEU A 61 4.68 1.64 -8.50
C LEU A 61 5.88 1.32 -7.61
N LEU A 62 6.84 0.57 -8.13
CA LEU A 62 8.01 0.17 -7.38
C LEU A 62 8.96 1.34 -7.07
N ARG A 63 8.86 2.43 -7.82
CA ARG A 63 9.64 3.64 -7.60
C ARG A 63 8.89 4.71 -6.81
N GLY A 64 7.70 4.39 -6.32
CA GLY A 64 6.90 5.34 -5.57
C GLY A 64 5.99 6.22 -6.41
N GLN A 65 5.86 5.93 -7.69
CA GLN A 65 4.99 6.69 -8.60
C GLN A 65 3.67 5.95 -8.73
N PHE A 66 2.87 6.01 -7.69
CA PHE A 66 1.63 5.22 -7.62
C PHE A 66 0.37 6.05 -7.47
N ARG A 67 0.46 7.36 -7.64
CA ARG A 67 -0.70 8.23 -7.47
C ARG A 67 -1.85 7.84 -8.40
N GLY A 68 -1.56 7.39 -9.60
CA GLY A 68 -2.57 6.97 -10.57
C GLY A 68 -3.07 5.53 -10.39
N ILE A 69 -2.61 4.83 -9.36
CA ILE A 69 -3.04 3.45 -9.10
C ILE A 69 -3.95 3.48 -7.88
N SER A 70 -5.15 2.89 -7.99
CA SER A 70 -6.11 2.91 -6.90
C SER A 70 -5.69 1.96 -5.78
N GLU A 71 -6.19 2.25 -4.57
CA GLU A 71 -5.98 1.34 -3.44
C GLU A 71 -6.58 -0.03 -3.72
N SER A 72 -7.76 -0.05 -4.37
CA SER A 72 -8.40 -1.32 -4.75
C SER A 72 -7.49 -2.15 -5.64
N LYS A 73 -6.82 -1.51 -6.60
CA LYS A 73 -5.91 -2.22 -7.48
C LYS A 73 -4.71 -2.76 -6.71
N MET A 74 -4.20 -2.00 -5.76
CA MET A 74 -3.09 -2.46 -4.93
C MET A 74 -3.48 -3.64 -4.05
N LEU A 75 -4.69 -3.63 -3.49
CA LEU A 75 -5.19 -4.76 -2.72
C LEU A 75 -5.32 -6.00 -3.60
N GLU A 76 -5.81 -5.82 -4.83
CA GLU A 76 -5.89 -6.91 -5.80
C GLU A 76 -4.49 -7.47 -6.09
N CYS A 77 -3.49 -6.61 -6.24
CA CYS A 77 -2.11 -7.05 -6.45
C CYS A 77 -1.63 -7.95 -5.31
N LEU A 78 -1.94 -7.58 -4.08
CA LEU A 78 -1.55 -8.39 -2.93
C LEU A 78 -2.21 -9.76 -2.95
N THR A 79 -3.49 -9.83 -3.32
CA THR A 79 -4.16 -11.13 -3.42
C THR A 79 -3.56 -11.99 -4.53
N ARG A 80 -3.19 -11.39 -5.64
CA ARG A 80 -2.53 -12.12 -6.72
C ARG A 80 -1.15 -12.62 -6.35
N LEU A 81 -0.51 -11.95 -5.38
CA LEU A 81 0.78 -12.38 -4.84
C LEU A 81 0.61 -13.39 -3.70
N GLY A 82 -0.59 -13.88 -3.47
CA GLY A 82 -0.84 -14.93 -2.49
C GLY A 82 -1.07 -14.43 -1.07
N ARG A 83 -1.44 -13.17 -0.91
CA ARG A 83 -1.73 -12.62 0.42
C ARG A 83 -3.23 -12.47 0.62
N ASP A 84 -3.69 -12.81 1.82
CA ASP A 84 -5.06 -12.54 2.21
C ASP A 84 -5.15 -11.09 2.68
N VAL A 85 -6.20 -10.41 2.27
CA VAL A 85 -6.44 -9.02 2.66
C VAL A 85 -7.72 -8.99 3.48
N GLU A 86 -7.62 -8.43 4.68
CA GLU A 86 -8.74 -8.29 5.59
C GLU A 86 -8.95 -6.82 5.87
N ILE A 87 -10.22 -6.38 5.84
CA ILE A 87 -10.55 -5.00 6.16
C ILE A 87 -11.29 -5.01 7.49
N VAL A 88 -10.71 -4.37 8.50
CA VAL A 88 -11.27 -4.31 9.84
C VAL A 88 -11.79 -2.90 10.09
N VAL A 89 -13.05 -2.79 10.46
CA VAL A 89 -13.67 -1.51 10.80
C VAL A 89 -13.96 -1.52 12.30
N LYS A 90 -13.43 -0.53 13.01
CA LYS A 90 -13.59 -0.46 14.47
C LYS A 90 -13.80 0.99 14.88
N SER A 91 -14.26 1.18 16.11
CA SER A 91 -14.48 2.52 16.64
C SER A 91 -13.18 3.27 16.82
N ALA A 92 -13.18 4.53 16.43
CA ALA A 92 -12.03 5.39 16.68
C ALA A 92 -12.00 5.81 18.17
N PRO A 93 -10.82 6.14 18.71
CA PRO A 93 -10.73 6.68 20.05
C PRO A 93 -11.52 7.98 20.18
N ARG A 94 -12.07 8.23 21.36
CA ARG A 94 -12.86 9.44 21.60
C ARG A 94 -12.04 10.73 21.47
N SER A 95 -10.73 10.61 21.57
CA SER A 95 -9.84 11.77 21.44
C SER A 95 -9.78 12.30 20.02
N ARG A 96 -10.31 11.57 19.03
CA ARG A 96 -10.32 12.00 17.63
C ARG A 96 -11.76 12.14 17.13
N PRO A 97 -12.11 13.27 16.50
CA PRO A 97 -13.44 13.43 15.94
C PRO A 97 -13.67 12.55 14.71
N GLU A 98 -12.60 12.15 14.03
CA GLU A 98 -12.68 11.31 12.85
C GLU A 98 -11.78 10.10 12.99
N GLY A 99 -12.13 9.03 12.30
CA GLY A 99 -11.30 7.86 12.22
C GLY A 99 -10.20 8.02 11.17
N HIS A 100 -9.30 7.05 11.13
CA HIS A 100 -8.20 7.00 10.18
C HIS A 100 -8.22 5.69 9.43
N VAL A 101 -7.68 5.70 8.22
CA VAL A 101 -7.38 4.48 7.49
C VAL A 101 -5.91 4.19 7.70
N SER A 102 -5.61 2.99 8.15
CA SER A 102 -4.22 2.58 8.36
C SER A 102 -4.04 1.15 7.86
N VAL A 103 -2.80 0.80 7.56
CA VAL A 103 -2.46 -0.53 7.07
C VAL A 103 -1.61 -1.22 8.12
N VAL A 104 -1.98 -2.45 8.44
CA VAL A 104 -1.23 -3.29 9.37
C VAL A 104 -0.89 -4.57 8.65
N PHE A 105 0.37 -4.97 8.70
CA PHE A 105 0.82 -6.23 8.11
C PHE A 105 1.04 -7.26 9.20
N ALA A 106 0.44 -8.41 9.02
CA ALA A 106 0.62 -9.52 9.95
C ALA A 106 1.84 -10.36 9.60
#